data_f5461b43ac0c3a61bccb2e0c074842f5
#
_entry.id   f5461b43ac0c3a61bccb2e0c074842f5
#
_cell.length_a   1.000
_cell.length_b   1.000
_cell.length_c   1.000
_cell.angle_alpha   90.00
_cell.angle_beta   90.00
_cell.angle_gamma   90.00
#
_symmetry.space_group_name_H-M   'P 1'
#
loop_
_entity.id
_entity.type
_entity.pdbx_description
1 polymer ?
#
loop_
_entity_poly.entity_id
_entity_poly.type
_entity_poly.pdbx_seq_one_letter_code
_entity_poly.pdbx_strand_id
1 'polypeptide(L)'
;MLEIMYFCIDKKNDNMRTLGIILTAMMAATAISCGNRSGWSSAEMELIRDERATMRVLTVNDAADSLTLRKECRRIGEKWLKSNEYQRLAEKMAATVTSPEEDGVGIAGPQVGISRRIVAVQRFDKEGEPFEVYPNISISACRGEKKLGFEGCLSIPGKRGEVARYRDIDITYTSVRTLRDTTEIIQGFTAVIFQHECDHLDGILYTDYL
;
A
#
# COMPACT_ATOMS: atom_id res chain seq x y z
N MET A 1 -33.36 17.36 -24.14
CA MET A 1 -34.70 17.96 -24.09
C MET A 1 -35.20 17.68 -22.68
N LEU A 2 -35.22 18.75 -21.89
CA LEU A 2 -35.62 18.77 -20.48
C LEU A 2 -37.13 18.69 -20.35
N GLU A 3 -37.64 17.95 -19.40
CA GLU A 3 -38.94 18.24 -18.81
C GLU A 3 -38.86 18.16 -17.28
N ILE A 4 -39.01 19.34 -16.70
CA ILE A 4 -39.20 19.59 -15.28
C ILE A 4 -40.68 19.60 -15.02
N MET A 5 -41.20 18.67 -14.21
CA MET A 5 -42.57 18.73 -13.72
C MET A 5 -42.61 19.42 -12.36
N TYR A 6 -43.21 20.61 -12.34
CA TYR A 6 -43.64 21.32 -11.15
C TYR A 6 -44.95 20.73 -10.66
N PHE A 7 -45.04 20.38 -9.38
CA PHE A 7 -46.33 20.15 -8.70
C PHE A 7 -46.60 21.31 -7.74
N CYS A 8 -47.66 22.06 -8.06
CA CYS A 8 -48.30 23.03 -7.17
C CYS A 8 -49.02 22.32 -6.05
N ILE A 9 -48.83 22.74 -4.82
CA ILE A 9 -49.63 22.37 -3.66
C ILE A 9 -50.45 23.58 -3.24
N ASP A 10 -51.79 23.38 -3.33
CA ASP A 10 -52.83 24.33 -2.95
C ASP A 10 -53.00 24.37 -1.43
N LYS A 11 -53.17 25.59 -0.89
CA LYS A 11 -53.46 25.85 0.52
C LYS A 11 -54.94 25.65 0.78
N LYS A 12 -55.29 24.86 1.80
CA LYS A 12 -56.53 25.09 2.58
C LYS A 12 -56.29 24.84 4.07
N ASN A 13 -56.63 25.87 4.82
CA ASN A 13 -56.76 25.92 6.27
C ASN A 13 -57.67 24.83 6.81
N ASP A 14 -57.37 24.27 7.99
CA ASP A 14 -58.25 24.33 9.15
C ASP A 14 -57.57 23.93 10.47
N ASN A 15 -57.94 24.68 11.48
CA ASN A 15 -57.56 24.56 12.91
C ASN A 15 -57.94 23.21 13.50
N MET A 16 -57.06 22.62 14.32
CA MET A 16 -57.41 22.22 15.72
C MET A 16 -56.20 21.69 16.49
N ARG A 17 -55.99 22.33 17.54
CA ARG A 17 -55.42 22.01 18.89
C ARG A 17 -54.78 20.61 19.09
N THR A 18 -53.62 20.73 19.78
CA THR A 18 -53.12 19.88 20.86
C THR A 18 -52.39 18.61 20.52
N LEU A 19 -51.18 18.52 20.77
CA LEU A 19 -50.46 17.88 21.88
C LEU A 19 -48.98 17.80 21.53
N GLY A 20 -48.16 18.47 22.34
CA GLY A 20 -46.73 18.42 22.15
C GLY A 20 -46.19 17.02 22.44
N ILE A 21 -45.57 16.45 21.43
CA ILE A 21 -44.56 15.42 21.65
C ILE A 21 -43.26 16.00 21.10
N ILE A 22 -42.41 16.44 22.02
CA ILE A 22 -41.03 16.82 21.77
C ILE A 22 -40.31 15.51 21.46
N LEU A 23 -40.22 15.19 20.16
CA LEU A 23 -39.32 14.14 19.69
C LEU A 23 -37.93 14.77 19.61
N THR A 24 -37.17 14.70 20.70
CA THR A 24 -35.74 14.95 20.67
C THR A 24 -35.08 13.87 19.80
N ALA A 25 -34.94 14.18 18.52
CA ALA A 25 -34.06 13.44 17.65
C ALA A 25 -32.62 13.63 18.18
N MET A 26 -32.17 12.68 18.97
CA MET A 26 -30.74 12.49 19.25
C MET A 26 -30.08 12.14 17.90
N MET A 27 -29.63 13.17 17.18
CA MET A 27 -28.59 13.00 16.17
C MET A 27 -27.34 12.51 16.90
N ALA A 28 -27.16 11.19 16.93
CA ALA A 28 -25.86 10.64 17.19
C ALA A 28 -24.94 11.11 16.05
N ALA A 29 -24.28 12.25 16.26
CA ALA A 29 -23.15 12.64 15.45
C ALA A 29 -22.12 11.54 15.64
N THR A 30 -22.11 10.57 14.73
CA THR A 30 -20.94 9.73 14.52
C THR A 30 -19.83 10.69 14.11
N ALA A 31 -19.06 11.14 15.08
CA ALA A 31 -17.77 11.76 14.83
C ALA A 31 -16.97 10.71 14.02
N ILE A 32 -17.02 10.83 12.68
CA ILE A 32 -16.04 10.20 11.82
C ILE A 32 -14.73 10.85 12.26
N SER A 33 -14.07 10.19 13.22
CA SER A 33 -12.70 10.52 13.58
C SER A 33 -11.91 10.49 12.29
N CYS A 34 -11.59 11.66 11.77
CA CYS A 34 -10.64 11.85 10.69
C CYS A 34 -9.25 11.54 11.28
N GLY A 35 -9.09 10.28 11.75
CA GLY A 35 -7.86 9.76 12.30
C GLY A 35 -6.78 9.99 11.26
N ASN A 36 -5.69 10.57 11.72
CA ASN A 36 -4.48 10.93 10.98
C ASN A 36 -4.13 9.82 9.95
N ARG A 37 -4.63 9.94 8.71
CA ARG A 37 -4.52 8.92 7.65
C ARG A 37 -3.07 8.59 7.26
N SER A 38 -2.12 9.37 7.75
CA SER A 38 -0.67 9.19 7.53
C SER A 38 0.05 8.38 8.60
N GLY A 39 -0.61 8.09 9.74
CA GLY A 39 -0.06 7.29 10.84
C GLY A 39 -0.33 5.79 10.71
N TRP A 40 0.33 4.99 11.55
CA TRP A 40 0.10 3.56 11.66
C TRP A 40 -1.30 3.28 12.25
N SER A 41 -2.02 2.31 11.72
CA SER A 41 -3.23 1.78 12.35
C SER A 41 -2.87 0.91 13.56
N SER A 42 -3.85 0.60 14.42
CA SER A 42 -3.61 -0.28 15.57
C SER A 42 -3.12 -1.67 15.16
N ALA A 43 -3.66 -2.22 14.07
CA ALA A 43 -3.22 -3.50 13.53
C ALA A 43 -1.79 -3.45 12.98
N GLU A 44 -1.43 -2.39 12.23
CA GLU A 44 -0.05 -2.18 11.76
C GLU A 44 0.92 -2.06 12.93
N MET A 45 0.53 -1.32 14.00
CA MET A 45 1.36 -1.16 15.19
C MET A 45 1.59 -2.47 15.94
N GLU A 46 0.59 -3.35 15.99
CA GLU A 46 0.72 -4.68 16.58
C GLU A 46 1.74 -5.52 15.82
N LEU A 47 1.66 -5.56 14.49
CA LEU A 47 2.62 -6.26 13.63
C LEU A 47 4.05 -5.71 13.77
N ILE A 48 4.19 -4.39 13.83
CA ILE A 48 5.50 -3.74 13.97
C ILE A 48 6.12 -4.04 15.35
N ARG A 49 5.31 -4.05 16.41
CA ARG A 49 5.78 -4.26 17.80
C ARG A 49 5.95 -5.71 18.20
N ASP A 50 5.42 -6.63 17.41
CA ASP A 50 5.64 -8.07 17.62
C ASP A 50 7.14 -8.36 17.78
N GLU A 51 7.50 -9.26 18.73
CA GLU A 51 8.91 -9.48 19.11
C GLU A 51 9.70 -10.36 18.12
N ARG A 52 9.00 -11.05 17.20
CA ARG A 52 9.67 -11.87 16.18
C ARG A 52 10.51 -11.00 15.26
N ALA A 53 11.66 -11.49 14.86
CA ALA A 53 12.56 -10.78 13.92
C ALA A 53 11.95 -10.69 12.51
N THR A 54 11.21 -11.70 12.07
CA THR A 54 10.55 -11.77 10.77
C THR A 54 9.05 -11.56 10.90
N MET A 55 8.39 -11.24 9.78
CA MET A 55 6.96 -11.06 9.67
C MET A 55 6.36 -12.22 8.85
N ARG A 56 5.09 -12.55 9.10
CA ARG A 56 4.38 -13.51 8.26
C ARG A 56 4.13 -12.93 6.87
N VAL A 57 4.47 -13.66 5.84
CA VAL A 57 4.14 -13.29 4.45
C VAL A 57 2.69 -13.71 4.16
N LEU A 58 1.91 -12.76 3.69
CA LEU A 58 0.52 -12.95 3.28
C LEU A 58 0.47 -13.61 1.90
N THR A 59 -0.48 -14.53 1.69
CA THR A 59 -0.59 -15.26 0.43
C THR A 59 -2.00 -15.20 -0.16
N VAL A 60 -2.10 -15.32 -1.46
CA VAL A 60 -3.40 -15.38 -2.17
C VAL A 60 -4.22 -16.64 -1.84
N ASN A 61 -3.64 -17.61 -1.16
CA ASN A 61 -4.33 -18.84 -0.74
C ASN A 61 -5.28 -18.61 0.44
N ASP A 62 -5.10 -17.53 1.20
CA ASP A 62 -5.99 -17.07 2.26
C ASP A 62 -6.84 -15.89 1.76
N ALA A 63 -8.14 -15.95 1.99
CA ALA A 63 -9.09 -14.94 1.48
C ALA A 63 -8.88 -13.55 2.14
N ALA A 64 -8.55 -13.49 3.44
CA ALA A 64 -8.31 -12.23 4.15
C ALA A 64 -6.97 -11.61 3.74
N ASP A 65 -5.94 -12.44 3.54
CA ASP A 65 -4.66 -12.04 3.00
C ASP A 65 -4.83 -11.47 1.58
N SER A 66 -5.54 -12.20 0.72
CA SER A 66 -5.83 -11.76 -0.67
C SER A 66 -6.51 -10.39 -0.71
N LEU A 67 -7.49 -10.16 0.17
CA LEU A 67 -8.11 -8.83 0.29
C LEU A 67 -7.11 -7.73 0.72
N THR A 68 -6.12 -8.08 1.54
CA THR A 68 -5.08 -7.12 1.95
C THR A 68 -4.10 -6.84 0.83
N LEU A 69 -3.66 -7.87 0.10
CA LEU A 69 -2.76 -7.77 -1.05
C LEU A 69 -3.35 -6.97 -2.21
N ARG A 70 -4.69 -6.85 -2.29
CA ARG A 70 -5.39 -6.12 -3.36
C ARG A 70 -5.75 -4.67 -3.00
N LYS A 71 -5.30 -4.19 -1.84
CA LYS A 71 -5.56 -2.79 -1.43
C LYS A 71 -4.45 -1.86 -1.91
N GLU A 72 -4.85 -0.69 -2.40
CA GLU A 72 -3.93 0.41 -2.62
C GLU A 72 -3.32 0.89 -1.29
N CYS A 73 -2.01 1.04 -1.27
CA CYS A 73 -1.24 1.42 -0.11
C CYS A 73 -1.16 2.93 0.05
N ARG A 74 -1.14 3.40 1.31
CA ARG A 74 -1.05 4.82 1.65
C ARG A 74 0.39 5.24 1.90
N ARG A 75 0.68 6.51 1.69
CA ARG A 75 1.97 7.09 2.08
C ARG A 75 2.14 7.07 3.61
N ILE A 76 3.39 6.96 4.03
CA ILE A 76 3.82 7.13 5.42
C ILE A 76 4.07 8.62 5.64
N GLY A 77 3.45 9.21 6.67
CA GLY A 77 3.67 10.63 6.98
C GLY A 77 5.08 10.89 7.52
N GLU A 78 5.62 12.07 7.25
CA GLU A 78 7.00 12.44 7.54
C GLU A 78 7.41 12.21 9.01
N LYS A 79 6.54 12.56 9.95
CA LYS A 79 6.83 12.35 11.38
C LYS A 79 7.03 10.86 11.71
N TRP A 80 6.39 9.96 10.97
CA TRP A 80 6.49 8.52 11.19
C TRP A 80 7.74 7.91 10.56
N LEU A 81 8.27 8.53 9.50
CA LEU A 81 9.53 8.09 8.88
C LEU A 81 10.75 8.23 9.80
N LYS A 82 10.65 9.06 10.86
CA LYS A 82 11.70 9.22 11.89
C LYS A 82 11.39 8.46 13.18
N SER A 83 10.34 7.67 13.22
CA SER A 83 9.94 6.94 14.42
C SER A 83 10.72 5.63 14.55
N ASN A 84 10.82 5.14 15.78
CA ASN A 84 11.38 3.82 16.06
C ASN A 84 10.54 2.70 15.39
N GLU A 85 9.23 2.92 15.24
CA GLU A 85 8.35 1.99 14.57
C GLU A 85 8.71 1.82 13.08
N TYR A 86 9.05 2.92 12.40
CA TYR A 86 9.51 2.83 11.00
C TYR A 86 10.83 2.06 10.91
N GLN A 87 11.80 2.39 11.75
CA GLN A 87 13.08 1.69 11.77
C GLN A 87 12.89 0.19 12.03
N ARG A 88 12.09 -0.15 13.03
CA ARG A 88 11.77 -1.55 13.35
C ARG A 88 11.07 -2.27 12.20
N LEU A 89 10.11 -1.61 11.52
CA LEU A 89 9.46 -2.15 10.34
C LEU A 89 10.45 -2.43 9.22
N ALA A 90 11.33 -1.48 8.92
CA ALA A 90 12.34 -1.62 7.87
C ALA A 90 13.28 -2.81 8.15
N GLU A 91 13.75 -2.95 9.39
CA GLU A 91 14.60 -4.06 9.84
C GLU A 91 13.85 -5.40 9.70
N LYS A 92 12.59 -5.47 10.13
CA LYS A 92 11.76 -6.68 10.04
C LYS A 92 11.46 -7.09 8.59
N MET A 93 11.17 -6.13 7.72
CA MET A 93 10.94 -6.41 6.29
C MET A 93 12.19 -6.97 5.64
N ALA A 94 13.36 -6.35 5.88
CA ALA A 94 14.62 -6.86 5.37
C ALA A 94 14.92 -8.27 5.91
N ALA A 95 14.76 -8.50 7.22
CA ALA A 95 14.96 -9.81 7.83
C ALA A 95 13.98 -10.87 7.29
N THR A 96 12.74 -10.48 6.95
CA THR A 96 11.75 -11.40 6.39
C THR A 96 12.17 -11.85 5.00
N VAL A 97 12.45 -10.91 4.08
CA VAL A 97 12.77 -11.24 2.69
C VAL A 97 14.06 -12.03 2.54
N THR A 98 15.02 -11.84 3.45
CA THR A 98 16.31 -12.55 3.47
C THR A 98 16.29 -13.82 4.30
N SER A 99 15.17 -14.16 4.94
CA SER A 99 15.09 -15.38 5.75
C SER A 99 15.22 -16.63 4.84
N PRO A 100 15.78 -17.73 5.35
CA PRO A 100 15.91 -18.97 4.59
C PRO A 100 14.58 -19.54 4.09
N GLU A 101 13.48 -19.18 4.75
CA GLU A 101 12.13 -19.64 4.40
C GLU A 101 11.61 -18.92 3.16
N GLU A 102 11.96 -17.63 3.00
CA GLU A 102 11.45 -16.80 1.90
C GLU A 102 12.46 -16.69 0.73
N ASP A 103 13.74 -16.51 1.03
CA ASP A 103 14.85 -16.40 0.07
C ASP A 103 14.50 -15.49 -1.14
N GLY A 104 13.93 -14.33 -0.81
CA GLY A 104 13.40 -13.37 -1.78
C GLY A 104 14.38 -12.28 -2.13
N VAL A 105 14.13 -11.57 -3.24
CA VAL A 105 14.92 -10.42 -3.70
C VAL A 105 14.20 -9.08 -3.52
N GLY A 106 12.91 -9.12 -3.15
CA GLY A 106 12.08 -7.95 -2.85
C GLY A 106 10.86 -8.32 -2.04
N ILE A 107 10.34 -7.36 -1.28
CA ILE A 107 9.11 -7.49 -0.51
C ILE A 107 8.46 -6.12 -0.31
N ALA A 108 7.14 -6.07 -0.46
CA ALA A 108 6.34 -4.85 -0.27
C ALA A 108 5.54 -4.89 1.03
N GLY A 109 5.21 -3.70 1.56
CA GLY A 109 4.45 -3.55 2.80
C GLY A 109 3.17 -4.40 2.88
N PRO A 110 2.28 -4.43 1.85
CA PRO A 110 1.07 -5.24 1.91
C PRO A 110 1.32 -6.74 2.04
N GLN A 111 2.47 -7.26 1.57
CA GLN A 111 2.83 -8.66 1.73
C GLN A 111 3.10 -9.06 3.18
N VAL A 112 3.38 -8.11 4.05
CA VAL A 112 3.55 -8.32 5.50
C VAL A 112 2.44 -7.68 6.34
N GLY A 113 1.29 -7.39 5.73
CA GLY A 113 0.12 -6.83 6.41
C GLY A 113 0.19 -5.31 6.67
N ILE A 114 1.17 -4.62 6.12
CA ILE A 114 1.38 -3.18 6.27
C ILE A 114 0.89 -2.47 4.99
N SER A 115 -0.32 -1.91 5.03
CA SER A 115 -0.92 -1.23 3.88
C SER A 115 -0.30 0.16 3.65
N ARG A 116 1.03 0.21 3.55
CA ARG A 116 1.83 1.44 3.34
C ARG A 116 2.76 1.29 2.16
N ARG A 117 3.02 2.43 1.49
CA ARG A 117 3.98 2.48 0.39
C ARG A 117 5.41 2.36 0.93
N ILE A 118 5.86 1.14 1.10
CA ILE A 118 7.21 0.78 1.55
C ILE A 118 7.60 -0.53 0.89
N VAL A 119 8.83 -0.62 0.40
CA VAL A 119 9.39 -1.85 -0.16
C VAL A 119 10.81 -2.06 0.39
N ALA A 120 11.24 -3.30 0.49
CA ALA A 120 12.64 -3.67 0.67
C ALA A 120 13.10 -4.43 -0.58
N VAL A 121 14.21 -4.02 -1.20
CA VAL A 121 14.70 -4.54 -2.48
C VAL A 121 16.18 -4.80 -2.42
N GLN A 122 16.65 -5.94 -2.96
CA GLN A 122 18.05 -6.23 -3.16
C GLN A 122 18.57 -5.43 -4.37
N ARG A 123 19.63 -4.66 -4.15
CA ARG A 123 20.20 -3.74 -5.14
C ARG A 123 21.33 -4.41 -5.91
N PHE A 124 20.98 -5.31 -6.86
CA PHE A 124 21.95 -5.97 -7.75
C PHE A 124 22.75 -5.00 -8.63
N ASP A 125 22.30 -3.76 -8.72
CA ASP A 125 22.96 -2.66 -9.43
C ASP A 125 23.98 -1.90 -8.56
N LYS A 126 24.17 -2.30 -7.29
CA LYS A 126 25.14 -1.72 -6.35
C LYS A 126 26.18 -2.77 -5.92
N GLU A 127 27.37 -2.29 -5.59
CA GLU A 127 28.42 -3.15 -5.03
C GLU A 127 27.95 -3.81 -3.72
N GLY A 128 28.19 -5.11 -3.57
CA GLY A 128 27.75 -5.90 -2.42
C GLY A 128 26.27 -6.24 -2.39
N GLU A 129 25.51 -5.85 -3.42
CA GLU A 129 24.08 -6.19 -3.59
C GLU A 129 23.23 -5.99 -2.33
N PRO A 130 23.31 -4.83 -1.64
CA PRO A 130 22.64 -4.63 -0.36
C PRO A 130 21.12 -4.64 -0.50
N PHE A 131 20.43 -5.06 0.57
CA PHE A 131 19.00 -4.76 0.72
C PHE A 131 18.81 -3.33 1.20
N GLU A 132 17.97 -2.58 0.52
CA GLU A 132 17.60 -1.20 0.87
C GLU A 132 16.10 -1.05 0.99
N VAL A 133 15.65 -0.15 1.89
CA VAL A 133 14.22 0.07 2.17
C VAL A 133 13.79 1.45 1.68
N TYR A 134 12.71 1.50 0.91
CA TYR A 134 12.23 2.67 0.21
C TYR A 134 10.81 3.05 0.64
N PRO A 135 10.63 4.04 1.53
CA PRO A 135 9.30 4.52 1.89
C PRO A 135 8.74 5.47 0.84
N ASN A 136 7.42 5.43 0.70
CA ASN A 136 6.66 6.30 -0.19
C ASN A 136 7.06 6.21 -1.66
N ILE A 137 7.57 5.04 -2.06
CA ILE A 137 8.09 4.80 -3.41
C ILE A 137 6.98 4.78 -4.46
N SER A 138 7.36 5.23 -5.66
CA SER A 138 6.60 5.10 -6.91
C SER A 138 7.56 5.06 -8.11
N ILE A 139 7.11 4.48 -9.21
CA ILE A 139 7.79 4.59 -10.50
C ILE A 139 7.40 5.94 -11.11
N SER A 140 8.38 6.79 -11.40
CA SER A 140 8.13 8.12 -11.95
C SER A 140 8.39 8.22 -13.46
N ALA A 141 9.21 7.33 -14.03
CA ALA A 141 9.43 7.21 -15.46
C ALA A 141 9.84 5.78 -15.85
N CYS A 142 9.55 5.43 -17.11
CA CYS A 142 10.01 4.18 -17.72
C CYS A 142 10.59 4.50 -19.09
N ARG A 143 11.69 3.81 -19.47
CA ARG A 143 12.40 4.05 -20.72
C ARG A 143 12.66 2.76 -21.52
N GLY A 144 12.72 2.92 -22.84
CA GLY A 144 12.98 1.81 -23.76
C GLY A 144 11.78 0.90 -23.96
N GLU A 145 12.05 -0.32 -24.36
CA GLU A 145 11.03 -1.35 -24.57
C GLU A 145 10.96 -2.31 -23.38
N LYS A 146 9.76 -2.82 -23.13
CA LYS A 146 9.56 -3.91 -22.18
C LYS A 146 10.20 -5.20 -22.69
N LYS A 147 10.81 -5.96 -21.80
CA LYS A 147 11.37 -7.27 -22.08
C LYS A 147 10.67 -8.32 -21.23
N LEU A 148 10.30 -9.44 -21.84
CA LEU A 148 9.76 -10.59 -21.14
C LEU A 148 10.79 -11.17 -20.17
N GLY A 149 10.31 -11.66 -19.04
CA GLY A 149 11.10 -12.36 -18.05
C GLY A 149 10.20 -13.11 -17.08
N PHE A 150 10.70 -14.21 -16.52
CA PHE A 150 9.95 -14.97 -15.52
C PHE A 150 9.94 -14.25 -14.19
N GLU A 151 8.74 -14.13 -13.61
CA GLU A 151 8.51 -13.65 -12.26
C GLU A 151 7.88 -14.75 -11.40
N GLY A 152 8.21 -14.75 -10.13
CA GLY A 152 7.53 -15.44 -9.05
C GLY A 152 7.23 -14.43 -7.96
N CYS A 153 6.42 -14.79 -6.97
CA CYS A 153 6.05 -13.91 -5.87
C CYS A 153 5.90 -14.72 -4.59
N LEU A 154 6.44 -14.20 -3.48
CA LEU A 154 6.30 -14.81 -2.15
C LEU A 154 4.83 -14.97 -1.75
N SER A 155 3.99 -14.02 -2.17
CA SER A 155 2.53 -14.07 -1.93
C SER A 155 1.76 -15.02 -2.87
N ILE A 156 2.41 -15.59 -3.88
CA ILE A 156 1.79 -16.53 -4.85
C ILE A 156 2.68 -17.79 -4.97
N PRO A 157 2.76 -18.60 -3.91
CA PRO A 157 3.68 -19.71 -3.85
C PRO A 157 3.42 -20.75 -4.96
N GLY A 158 4.51 -21.32 -5.50
CA GLY A 158 4.46 -22.40 -6.47
C GLY A 158 4.04 -22.00 -7.89
N LYS A 159 3.86 -20.70 -8.18
CA LYS A 159 3.55 -20.20 -9.52
C LYS A 159 4.65 -19.29 -10.05
N ARG A 160 4.88 -19.37 -11.37
CA ARG A 160 5.74 -18.47 -12.12
C ARG A 160 5.08 -18.13 -13.45
N GLY A 161 5.37 -16.94 -13.99
CA GLY A 161 4.83 -16.52 -15.27
C GLY A 161 5.74 -15.50 -15.95
N GLU A 162 5.57 -15.32 -17.27
CA GLU A 162 6.34 -14.36 -18.04
C GLU A 162 5.63 -13.00 -18.04
N VAL A 163 6.33 -11.98 -17.56
CA VAL A 163 5.82 -10.59 -17.51
C VAL A 163 6.77 -9.68 -18.30
N ALA A 164 6.20 -8.75 -19.04
CA ALA A 164 6.97 -7.76 -19.79
C ALA A 164 7.25 -6.53 -18.90
N ARG A 165 8.52 -6.29 -18.56
CA ARG A 165 8.97 -5.16 -17.72
C ARG A 165 9.98 -4.26 -18.42
N TYR A 166 10.00 -3.00 -18.05
CA TYR A 166 11.07 -2.07 -18.42
C TYR A 166 12.37 -2.45 -17.71
N ARG A 167 13.51 -2.19 -18.36
CA ARG A 167 14.83 -2.41 -17.79
C ARG A 167 15.55 -1.11 -17.41
N ASP A 168 14.89 0.02 -17.58
CA ASP A 168 15.37 1.34 -17.26
C ASP A 168 14.19 2.19 -16.76
N ILE A 169 14.22 2.54 -15.47
CA ILE A 169 13.15 3.27 -14.79
C ILE A 169 13.71 4.36 -13.88
N ASP A 170 12.90 5.36 -13.58
CA ASP A 170 13.13 6.25 -12.45
C ASP A 170 12.18 5.87 -11.32
N ILE A 171 12.72 5.74 -10.13
CA ILE A 171 11.95 5.65 -8.90
C ILE A 171 11.99 6.98 -8.17
N THR A 172 10.87 7.34 -7.53
CA THR A 172 10.82 8.47 -6.58
C THR A 172 10.36 7.95 -5.23
N TYR A 173 11.07 8.31 -4.17
CA TYR A 173 10.79 7.88 -2.80
C TYR A 173 11.13 8.98 -1.79
N THR A 174 10.63 8.90 -0.57
CA THR A 174 10.96 9.87 0.47
C THR A 174 12.25 9.46 1.19
N SER A 175 13.30 10.27 1.08
CA SER A 175 14.53 10.06 1.84
C SER A 175 14.28 10.22 3.35
N VAL A 176 14.52 9.17 4.13
CA VAL A 176 14.39 9.20 5.60
C VAL A 176 15.32 10.24 6.24
N ARG A 177 16.49 10.47 5.62
CA ARG A 177 17.48 11.42 6.11
C ARG A 177 17.01 12.87 5.98
N THR A 178 16.47 13.24 4.80
CA THR A 178 16.12 14.63 4.47
C THR A 178 14.64 14.93 4.56
N LEU A 179 13.77 13.91 4.61
CA LEU A 179 12.30 13.95 4.49
C LEU A 179 11.82 14.58 3.17
N ARG A 180 12.66 14.57 2.15
CA ARG A 180 12.34 15.06 0.81
C ARG A 180 12.25 13.90 -0.16
N ASP A 181 11.37 14.05 -1.14
CA ASP A 181 11.32 13.09 -2.23
C ASP A 181 12.63 13.17 -3.04
N THR A 182 13.16 12.02 -3.38
CA THR A 182 14.43 11.81 -4.07
C THR A 182 14.18 10.89 -5.25
N THR A 183 14.79 11.16 -6.39
CA THR A 183 14.68 10.34 -7.60
C THR A 183 16.00 9.63 -7.85
N GLU A 184 15.92 8.35 -8.21
CA GLU A 184 17.04 7.49 -8.60
C GLU A 184 16.74 6.80 -9.93
N ILE A 185 17.76 6.69 -10.80
CA ILE A 185 17.69 5.88 -12.03
C ILE A 185 18.07 4.46 -11.68
N ILE A 186 17.23 3.51 -12.03
CA ILE A 186 17.42 2.08 -11.74
C ILE A 186 17.44 1.31 -13.06
N GLN A 187 18.41 0.41 -13.22
CA GLN A 187 18.57 -0.34 -14.46
C GLN A 187 18.62 -1.86 -14.23
N GLY A 188 18.45 -2.61 -15.31
CA GLY A 188 18.64 -4.05 -15.34
C GLY A 188 17.59 -4.83 -14.55
N PHE A 189 18.03 -5.84 -13.81
CA PHE A 189 17.16 -6.73 -13.05
C PHE A 189 16.53 -6.01 -11.84
N THR A 190 17.28 -5.13 -11.19
CA THR A 190 16.78 -4.32 -10.08
C THR A 190 15.56 -3.48 -10.49
N ALA A 191 15.53 -2.96 -11.73
CA ALA A 191 14.37 -2.24 -12.26
C ALA A 191 13.12 -3.13 -12.35
N VAL A 192 13.29 -4.43 -12.66
CA VAL A 192 12.17 -5.39 -12.69
C VAL A 192 11.63 -5.61 -11.29
N ILE A 193 12.52 -5.81 -10.29
CA ILE A 193 12.11 -6.00 -8.90
C ILE A 193 11.31 -4.80 -8.41
N PHE A 194 11.81 -3.58 -8.61
CA PHE A 194 11.07 -2.37 -8.20
C PHE A 194 9.68 -2.27 -8.84
N GLN A 195 9.51 -2.63 -10.12
CA GLN A 195 8.20 -2.63 -10.76
C GLN A 195 7.27 -3.67 -10.12
N HIS A 196 7.77 -4.88 -9.83
CA HIS A 196 7.01 -5.91 -9.13
C HIS A 196 6.55 -5.43 -7.74
N GLU A 197 7.47 -4.88 -6.95
CA GLU A 197 7.15 -4.41 -5.60
C GLU A 197 6.23 -3.17 -5.60
N CYS A 198 6.36 -2.27 -6.57
CA CYS A 198 5.46 -1.13 -6.71
C CYS A 198 4.05 -1.56 -7.13
N ASP A 199 3.90 -2.59 -7.97
CA ASP A 199 2.59 -3.17 -8.31
C ASP A 199 1.85 -3.62 -7.04
N HIS A 200 2.53 -4.29 -6.12
CA HIS A 200 1.94 -4.67 -4.82
C HIS A 200 1.40 -3.47 -4.05
N LEU A 201 2.07 -2.31 -4.12
CA LEU A 201 1.60 -1.09 -3.45
C LEU A 201 0.32 -0.51 -4.06
N ASP A 202 0.04 -0.87 -5.31
CA ASP A 202 -1.16 -0.46 -6.05
C ASP A 202 -2.22 -1.59 -6.10
N GLY A 203 -2.01 -2.68 -5.35
CA GLY A 203 -2.92 -3.83 -5.27
C GLY A 203 -2.89 -4.73 -6.50
N ILE A 204 -1.85 -4.62 -7.33
CA ILE A 204 -1.64 -5.40 -8.55
C ILE A 204 -0.71 -6.57 -8.23
N LEU A 205 -1.00 -7.73 -8.79
CA LEU A 205 -0.16 -8.92 -8.72
C LEU A 205 0.38 -9.25 -10.12
N TYR A 206 1.58 -9.83 -10.19
CA TYR A 206 2.17 -10.16 -11.50
C TYR A 206 1.27 -11.06 -12.35
N THR A 207 0.41 -11.87 -11.71
CA THR A 207 -0.57 -12.73 -12.39
C THR A 207 -1.65 -11.97 -13.15
N ASP A 208 -1.82 -10.68 -12.91
CA ASP A 208 -2.77 -9.83 -13.63
C ASP A 208 -2.28 -9.48 -15.05
N TYR A 209 -1.01 -9.77 -15.33
CA TYR A 209 -0.37 -9.57 -16.64
C TYR A 209 -0.27 -10.84 -17.49
N LEU A 210 -0.70 -12.01 -16.99
CA LEU A 210 -0.60 -13.30 -17.65
C LEU A 210 -1.77 -13.60 -18.59
#